data_9a1511f4fb58b7bb5c6c9bd6fe9ce2d3
#
_entry.id   9a1511f4fb58b7bb5c6c9bd6fe9ce2d3
#
_cell.length_a   1.000
_cell.length_b   1.000
_cell.length_c   1.000
_cell.angle_alpha   90.00
_cell.angle_beta   90.00
_cell.angle_gamma   90.00
#
_symmetry.space_group_name_H-M   'P 1'
#
loop_
_entity.id
_entity.type
_entity.pdbx_description
1 polymer ?
#
loop_
_entity_poly.entity_id
_entity_poly.type
_entity_poly.pdbx_seq_one_letter_code
_entity_poly.pdbx_strand_id
1 'polypeptide(L)'
;MRTHQNKREALIIGEIFYSLGYNVKVARCNAPKECDNRHYDIIFGLDPNFVTMSQKNPQALKIYYATGAYWKHQYSIVKNRIDSFNKEHGTHLPYSRSVDAHNSCETADIIFQIGSSFTIQTYPPELQNKIKIINQSSNFSQECNLQHKLQSASIKDFLWFGSSGSILKGLDLVLEYFINHPQYNLHVIGSIDEGFIDIYQKQINECRNITLYGFLDTNSKLFMDLTYLCAFNIFPSGSEGCPGSVITMMQMGVIPITSRWGAIDNIEYYGYLLPELSVEAIDKGVEWASMLPQDKLHKLIRENISYSTQTWNLKQFENEFRSTLKETIKIKERKNK
;
A
#
# COMPACT_ATOMS: atom_id res chain seq x y z
N MET A 1 6.00 4.55 -22.00
CA MET A 1 4.91 3.86 -21.27
C MET A 1 5.36 3.66 -19.84
N ARG A 2 4.79 4.39 -18.89
CA ARG A 2 5.11 4.19 -17.47
C ARG A 2 4.39 2.93 -17.01
N THR A 3 5.14 1.88 -16.78
CA THR A 3 4.60 0.62 -16.30
C THR A 3 4.30 0.73 -14.81
N HIS A 4 3.14 0.20 -14.37
CA HIS A 4 2.83 0.06 -12.95
C HIS A 4 3.99 -0.65 -12.22
N GLN A 5 4.26 -0.28 -10.96
CA GLN A 5 5.34 -0.84 -10.13
C GLN A 5 5.46 -2.36 -10.24
N ASN A 6 4.36 -3.08 -10.10
CA ASN A 6 4.34 -4.56 -10.16
C ASN A 6 4.89 -5.12 -11.49
N LYS A 7 4.71 -4.41 -12.62
CA LYS A 7 5.25 -4.87 -13.90
C LYS A 7 6.77 -4.75 -13.96
N ARG A 8 7.32 -3.69 -13.39
CA ARG A 8 8.76 -3.47 -13.31
C ARG A 8 9.41 -4.48 -12.37
N GLU A 9 8.80 -4.69 -11.19
CA GLU A 9 9.26 -5.69 -10.23
C GLU A 9 9.21 -7.10 -10.82
N ALA A 10 8.15 -7.46 -11.55
CA ALA A 10 8.03 -8.76 -12.20
C ALA A 10 9.17 -9.05 -13.20
N LEU A 11 9.62 -8.04 -13.95
CA LEU A 11 10.77 -8.19 -14.86
C LEU A 11 12.05 -8.43 -14.07
N ILE A 12 12.31 -7.63 -13.03
CA ILE A 12 13.51 -7.79 -12.19
C ILE A 12 13.51 -9.14 -11.48
N ILE A 13 12.37 -9.59 -10.97
CA ILE A 13 12.25 -10.92 -10.37
C ILE A 13 12.64 -12.01 -11.37
N GLY A 14 12.15 -11.93 -12.61
CA GLY A 14 12.55 -12.84 -13.68
C GLY A 14 14.05 -12.82 -13.96
N GLU A 15 14.66 -11.63 -14.03
CA GLU A 15 16.10 -11.46 -14.22
C GLU A 15 16.91 -12.02 -13.04
N ILE A 16 16.41 -11.89 -11.81
CA ILE A 16 17.06 -12.48 -10.62
C ILE A 16 17.07 -14.00 -10.72
N PHE A 17 15.95 -14.65 -11.03
CA PHE A 17 15.90 -16.10 -11.22
C PHE A 17 16.86 -16.56 -12.33
N TYR A 18 16.84 -15.86 -13.48
CA TYR A 18 17.76 -16.18 -14.59
C TYR A 18 19.23 -16.05 -14.17
N SER A 19 19.60 -14.99 -13.46
CA SER A 19 20.96 -14.77 -12.97
C SER A 19 21.43 -15.80 -11.94
N LEU A 20 20.48 -16.53 -11.32
CA LEU A 20 20.77 -17.65 -10.42
C LEU A 20 20.87 -19.00 -11.16
N GLY A 21 20.79 -19.01 -12.49
CA GLY A 21 20.94 -20.19 -13.32
C GLY A 21 19.63 -20.92 -13.65
N TYR A 22 18.47 -20.35 -13.35
CA TYR A 22 17.18 -20.94 -13.68
C TYR A 22 16.70 -20.57 -15.09
N ASN A 23 16.08 -21.51 -15.79
CA ASN A 23 15.27 -21.22 -16.97
C ASN A 23 13.93 -20.65 -16.52
N VAL A 24 13.60 -19.42 -16.93
CA VAL A 24 12.43 -18.71 -16.45
C VAL A 24 11.31 -18.71 -17.49
N LYS A 25 10.12 -19.14 -17.08
CA LYS A 25 8.88 -18.92 -17.82
C LYS A 25 8.03 -17.91 -17.06
N VAL A 26 7.67 -16.83 -17.73
CA VAL A 26 6.72 -15.82 -17.17
C VAL A 26 5.33 -16.09 -17.75
N ALA A 27 4.33 -16.10 -16.87
CA ALA A 27 2.92 -16.26 -17.22
C ALA A 27 2.09 -15.24 -16.45
N ARG A 28 0.94 -14.85 -16.99
CA ARG A 28 0.00 -13.98 -16.26
C ARG A 28 -0.67 -14.76 -15.14
N CYS A 29 -0.74 -14.19 -13.95
CA CYS A 29 -1.29 -14.87 -12.77
C CYS A 29 -2.77 -15.29 -12.91
N ASN A 30 -3.54 -14.60 -13.76
CA ASN A 30 -4.97 -14.81 -14.00
C ASN A 30 -5.30 -15.41 -15.38
N ALA A 31 -4.33 -16.03 -16.05
CA ALA A 31 -4.51 -16.65 -17.36
C ALA A 31 -4.34 -18.18 -17.27
N PRO A 32 -5.41 -18.95 -16.94
CA PRO A 32 -5.32 -20.41 -16.76
C PRO A 32 -4.74 -21.15 -17.98
N LYS A 33 -4.96 -20.64 -19.18
CA LYS A 33 -4.43 -21.20 -20.43
C LYS A 33 -2.89 -21.16 -20.53
N GLU A 34 -2.24 -20.33 -19.72
CA GLU A 34 -0.79 -20.22 -19.64
C GLU A 34 -0.16 -21.25 -18.68
N CYS A 35 -1.00 -21.95 -17.87
CA CYS A 35 -0.59 -23.06 -17.03
C CYS A 35 -0.37 -24.31 -17.90
N ASP A 36 0.90 -24.62 -18.16
CA ASP A 36 1.27 -25.83 -18.94
C ASP A 36 1.47 -27.07 -18.04
N ASN A 37 1.90 -28.19 -18.65
CA ASN A 37 2.16 -29.46 -17.96
C ASN A 37 3.65 -29.77 -17.80
N ARG A 38 4.54 -28.79 -17.99
CA ARG A 38 5.96 -28.95 -17.74
C ARG A 38 6.25 -29.05 -16.26
N HIS A 39 7.33 -29.73 -15.91
CA HIS A 39 7.85 -29.76 -14.55
C HIS A 39 8.71 -28.52 -14.28
N TYR A 40 8.56 -27.98 -13.10
CA TYR A 40 9.30 -26.82 -12.61
C TYR A 40 9.89 -27.11 -11.24
N ASP A 41 11.11 -26.65 -11.00
CA ASP A 41 11.79 -26.77 -9.70
C ASP A 41 11.23 -25.75 -8.70
N ILE A 42 10.79 -24.59 -9.19
CA ILE A 42 10.24 -23.50 -8.37
C ILE A 42 8.96 -22.98 -9.02
N ILE A 43 7.92 -22.85 -8.24
CA ILE A 43 6.69 -22.11 -8.57
C ILE A 43 6.69 -20.84 -7.75
N PHE A 44 6.75 -19.70 -8.44
CA PHE A 44 6.70 -18.36 -7.83
C PHE A 44 5.53 -17.56 -8.43
N GLY A 45 4.72 -16.91 -7.62
CA GLY A 45 3.68 -16.04 -8.17
C GLY A 45 2.48 -15.78 -7.26
N LEU A 46 1.41 -15.30 -7.92
CA LEU A 46 0.14 -14.88 -7.32
C LEU A 46 -1.00 -15.79 -7.79
N ASP A 47 -2.14 -15.65 -7.11
CA ASP A 47 -3.41 -16.31 -7.46
C ASP A 47 -3.92 -15.87 -8.85
N PRO A 48 -4.77 -16.70 -9.46
CA PRO A 48 -5.10 -18.10 -9.10
C PRO A 48 -4.12 -19.14 -9.65
N ASN A 49 -3.25 -18.76 -10.61
CA ASN A 49 -2.36 -19.70 -11.30
C ASN A 49 -1.30 -20.30 -10.38
N PHE A 50 -0.93 -19.62 -9.29
CA PHE A 50 0.02 -20.15 -8.30
C PHE A 50 -0.44 -21.49 -7.73
N VAL A 51 -1.69 -21.59 -7.26
CA VAL A 51 -2.26 -22.83 -6.71
C VAL A 51 -2.31 -23.93 -7.76
N THR A 52 -2.80 -23.61 -8.96
CA THR A 52 -2.89 -24.56 -10.07
C THR A 52 -1.52 -25.13 -10.45
N MET A 53 -0.50 -24.29 -10.59
CA MET A 53 0.84 -24.74 -10.93
C MET A 53 1.52 -25.48 -9.79
N SER A 54 1.25 -25.10 -8.53
CA SER A 54 1.75 -25.81 -7.36
C SER A 54 1.20 -27.23 -7.25
N GLN A 55 -0.08 -27.44 -7.59
CA GLN A 55 -0.67 -28.76 -7.64
C GLN A 55 -0.10 -29.65 -8.73
N LYS A 56 0.20 -29.08 -9.93
CA LYS A 56 0.86 -29.78 -11.03
C LYS A 56 2.32 -30.11 -10.74
N ASN A 57 2.95 -29.40 -9.80
CA ASN A 57 4.36 -29.56 -9.45
C ASN A 57 4.54 -29.80 -7.94
N PRO A 58 4.12 -30.97 -7.41
CA PRO A 58 4.09 -31.23 -5.96
C PRO A 58 5.47 -31.17 -5.30
N GLN A 59 6.55 -31.46 -6.04
CA GLN A 59 7.94 -31.46 -5.55
C GLN A 59 8.62 -30.07 -5.66
N ALA A 60 8.02 -29.14 -6.40
CA ALA A 60 8.60 -27.80 -6.56
C ALA A 60 8.67 -27.04 -5.22
N LEU A 61 9.62 -26.13 -5.12
CA LEU A 61 9.60 -25.09 -4.09
C LEU A 61 8.50 -24.09 -4.45
N LYS A 62 7.54 -23.91 -3.55
CA LYS A 62 6.35 -23.07 -3.75
C LYS A 62 6.50 -21.76 -3.00
N ILE A 63 6.70 -20.66 -3.71
CA ILE A 63 6.87 -19.32 -3.15
C ILE A 63 5.67 -18.47 -3.56
N TYR A 64 4.78 -18.20 -2.63
CA TYR A 64 3.65 -17.29 -2.85
C TYR A 64 4.10 -15.84 -2.70
N TYR A 65 3.82 -14.98 -3.69
CA TYR A 65 4.13 -13.56 -3.66
C TYR A 65 2.91 -12.76 -3.23
N ALA A 66 2.79 -12.49 -1.94
CA ALA A 66 1.65 -11.80 -1.37
C ALA A 66 1.87 -10.28 -1.43
N THR A 67 0.97 -9.55 -2.11
CA THR A 67 1.07 -8.09 -2.31
C THR A 67 0.07 -7.27 -1.49
N GLY A 68 -0.73 -7.92 -0.67
CA GLY A 68 -1.73 -7.33 0.23
C GLY A 68 -1.74 -8.03 1.58
N ALA A 69 -2.60 -7.60 2.49
CA ALA A 69 -2.88 -8.30 3.73
C ALA A 69 -3.48 -9.69 3.47
N TYR A 70 -3.54 -10.54 4.51
CA TYR A 70 -4.19 -11.85 4.39
C TYR A 70 -5.64 -11.70 3.90
N TRP A 71 -6.05 -12.53 2.94
CA TRP A 71 -7.31 -12.35 2.22
C TRP A 71 -8.55 -12.32 3.13
N LYS A 72 -8.59 -13.16 4.19
CA LYS A 72 -9.71 -13.15 5.16
C LYS A 72 -9.79 -11.84 5.94
N HIS A 73 -8.64 -11.28 6.32
CA HIS A 73 -8.58 -9.98 6.97
C HIS A 73 -9.15 -8.90 6.04
N GLN A 74 -8.63 -8.81 4.82
CA GLN A 74 -9.10 -7.79 3.85
C GLN A 74 -10.59 -7.96 3.54
N TYR A 75 -11.06 -9.18 3.27
CA TYR A 75 -12.47 -9.45 3.04
C TYR A 75 -13.34 -9.00 4.20
N SER A 76 -12.96 -9.35 5.44
CA SER A 76 -13.68 -8.98 6.65
C SER A 76 -13.76 -7.46 6.83
N ILE A 77 -12.63 -6.75 6.64
CA ILE A 77 -12.60 -5.29 6.76
C ILE A 77 -13.47 -4.64 5.67
N VAL A 78 -13.30 -5.05 4.41
CA VAL A 78 -14.12 -4.52 3.30
C VAL A 78 -15.60 -4.71 3.58
N LYS A 79 -16.00 -5.94 3.92
CA LYS A 79 -17.39 -6.28 4.20
C LYS A 79 -17.95 -5.44 5.35
N ASN A 80 -17.29 -5.45 6.50
CA ASN A 80 -17.79 -4.78 7.69
C ASN A 80 -17.88 -3.25 7.50
N ARG A 81 -16.87 -2.63 6.89
CA ARG A 81 -16.88 -1.18 6.66
C ARG A 81 -17.94 -0.76 5.64
N ILE A 82 -18.07 -1.49 4.52
CA ILE A 82 -19.06 -1.15 3.51
C ILE A 82 -20.48 -1.45 3.99
N ASP A 83 -20.72 -2.54 4.74
CA ASP A 83 -22.02 -2.83 5.33
C ASP A 83 -22.43 -1.75 6.34
N SER A 84 -21.49 -1.30 7.20
CA SER A 84 -21.75 -0.21 8.15
C SER A 84 -22.07 1.10 7.44
N PHE A 85 -21.25 1.46 6.45
CA PHE A 85 -21.44 2.67 5.65
C PHE A 85 -22.78 2.65 4.89
N ASN A 86 -23.11 1.54 4.23
CA ASN A 86 -24.38 1.39 3.51
C ASN A 86 -25.59 1.52 4.45
N LYS A 87 -25.49 0.94 5.65
CA LYS A 87 -26.54 1.02 6.66
C LYS A 87 -26.71 2.45 7.17
N GLU A 88 -25.63 3.17 7.43
CA GLU A 88 -25.62 4.53 7.94
C GLU A 88 -26.20 5.53 6.94
N HIS A 89 -25.79 5.41 5.69
CA HIS A 89 -26.18 6.35 4.61
C HIS A 89 -27.39 5.89 3.80
N GLY A 90 -27.96 4.71 4.07
CA GLY A 90 -29.10 4.18 3.31
C GLY A 90 -28.75 3.84 1.87
N THR A 91 -27.52 3.36 1.60
CA THR A 91 -26.99 3.11 0.26
C THR A 91 -26.71 1.62 0.01
N HIS A 92 -26.28 1.29 -1.18
CA HIS A 92 -25.96 -0.09 -1.62
C HIS A 92 -24.66 -0.13 -2.43
N LEU A 93 -23.59 0.51 -1.92
CA LEU A 93 -22.28 0.48 -2.58
C LEU A 93 -21.72 -0.95 -2.60
N PRO A 94 -21.07 -1.36 -3.70
CA PRO A 94 -20.50 -2.70 -3.83
C PRO A 94 -19.24 -2.86 -2.98
N TYR A 95 -18.86 -4.11 -2.67
CA TYR A 95 -17.63 -4.43 -1.94
C TYR A 95 -16.38 -4.17 -2.79
N SER A 96 -16.08 -2.90 -3.00
CA SER A 96 -14.87 -2.47 -3.71
C SER A 96 -13.61 -2.97 -3.00
N ARG A 97 -12.63 -3.50 -3.75
CA ARG A 97 -11.39 -4.09 -3.23
C ARG A 97 -11.58 -5.37 -2.40
N SER A 98 -12.73 -6.03 -2.52
CA SER A 98 -12.89 -7.37 -1.99
C SER A 98 -11.89 -8.35 -2.64
N VAL A 99 -11.44 -9.32 -1.88
CA VAL A 99 -10.55 -10.39 -2.35
C VAL A 99 -11.27 -11.72 -2.23
N ASP A 100 -11.23 -12.51 -3.30
CA ASP A 100 -11.82 -13.85 -3.31
C ASP A 100 -11.04 -14.79 -2.38
N ALA A 101 -11.77 -15.78 -1.83
CA ALA A 101 -11.16 -16.82 -1.02
C ALA A 101 -10.16 -17.65 -1.85
N HIS A 102 -8.97 -17.84 -1.32
CA HIS A 102 -7.94 -18.67 -1.93
C HIS A 102 -7.10 -19.38 -0.87
N ASN A 103 -6.39 -20.44 -1.25
CA ASN A 103 -5.55 -21.25 -0.37
C ASN A 103 -4.06 -21.16 -0.71
N SER A 104 -3.63 -20.06 -1.32
CA SER A 104 -2.23 -19.87 -1.75
C SER A 104 -1.25 -19.83 -0.58
N CYS A 105 -1.66 -19.22 0.54
CA CYS A 105 -0.84 -19.15 1.74
C CYS A 105 -0.61 -20.54 2.36
N GLU A 106 -1.66 -21.36 2.38
CA GLU A 106 -1.61 -22.73 2.86
C GLU A 106 -0.77 -23.62 1.94
N THR A 107 -0.92 -23.45 0.61
CA THR A 107 -0.21 -24.19 -0.43
C THR A 107 1.29 -23.87 -0.47
N ALA A 108 1.68 -22.64 -0.12
CA ALA A 108 3.06 -22.20 -0.18
C ALA A 108 3.98 -22.87 0.85
N ASP A 109 5.20 -23.17 0.45
CA ASP A 109 6.29 -23.50 1.38
C ASP A 109 6.79 -22.25 2.11
N ILE A 110 6.85 -21.12 1.38
CA ILE A 110 7.27 -19.80 1.86
C ILE A 110 6.37 -18.72 1.23
N ILE A 111 6.12 -17.66 1.99
CA ILE A 111 5.37 -16.48 1.54
C ILE A 111 6.34 -15.29 1.48
N PHE A 112 6.54 -14.72 0.30
CA PHE A 112 7.21 -13.44 0.13
C PHE A 112 6.14 -12.36 0.20
N GLN A 113 6.11 -11.63 1.31
CA GLN A 113 5.08 -10.65 1.62
C GLN A 113 5.58 -9.24 1.37
N ILE A 114 4.95 -8.53 0.46
CA ILE A 114 5.06 -7.07 0.40
C ILE A 114 4.25 -6.49 1.54
N GLY A 115 4.91 -5.94 2.56
CA GLY A 115 4.20 -5.49 3.75
C GLY A 115 5.11 -5.02 4.87
N SER A 116 4.55 -5.04 6.07
CA SER A 116 5.17 -4.66 7.32
C SER A 116 4.92 -5.71 8.41
N SER A 117 5.46 -5.51 9.60
CA SER A 117 5.14 -6.35 10.77
C SER A 117 3.64 -6.33 11.09
N PHE A 118 2.94 -5.24 10.80
CA PHE A 118 1.47 -5.16 10.93
C PHE A 118 0.78 -6.08 9.92
N THR A 119 1.31 -6.20 8.70
CA THR A 119 0.76 -7.10 7.68
C THR A 119 0.85 -8.56 8.13
N ILE A 120 1.96 -8.98 8.76
CA ILE A 120 2.12 -10.33 9.31
C ILE A 120 1.00 -10.65 10.33
N GLN A 121 0.61 -9.68 11.15
CA GLN A 121 -0.44 -9.85 12.16
C GLN A 121 -1.83 -10.14 11.58
N THR A 122 -2.04 -9.91 10.29
CA THR A 122 -3.30 -10.25 9.61
C THR A 122 -3.43 -11.74 9.31
N TYR A 123 -2.31 -12.47 9.33
CA TYR A 123 -2.27 -13.91 9.06
C TYR A 123 -2.53 -14.75 10.32
N PRO A 124 -3.15 -15.92 10.17
CA PRO A 124 -3.27 -16.86 11.26
C PRO A 124 -1.86 -17.31 11.75
N PRO A 125 -1.70 -17.57 13.07
CA PRO A 125 -0.38 -17.84 13.67
C PRO A 125 0.41 -18.96 12.98
N GLU A 126 -0.26 -20.00 12.51
CA GLU A 126 0.35 -21.15 11.83
C GLU A 126 0.99 -20.83 10.48
N LEU A 127 0.61 -19.71 9.85
CA LEU A 127 1.18 -19.26 8.58
C LEU A 127 2.28 -18.21 8.74
N GLN A 128 2.34 -17.54 9.89
CA GLN A 128 3.28 -16.43 10.10
C GLN A 128 4.75 -16.86 10.00
N ASN A 129 5.08 -18.09 10.39
CA ASN A 129 6.44 -18.63 10.29
C ASN A 129 6.92 -18.87 8.84
N LYS A 130 6.00 -18.90 7.87
CA LYS A 130 6.33 -19.00 6.44
C LYS A 130 6.65 -17.65 5.80
N ILE A 131 6.38 -16.53 6.50
CA ILE A 131 6.42 -15.20 5.92
C ILE A 131 7.85 -14.63 5.95
N LYS A 132 8.29 -14.11 4.81
CA LYS A 132 9.47 -13.26 4.66
C LYS A 132 8.99 -11.92 4.09
N ILE A 133 9.21 -10.84 4.82
CA ILE A 133 8.89 -9.50 4.34
C ILE A 133 9.85 -9.12 3.21
N ILE A 134 9.31 -8.54 2.16
CA ILE A 134 10.03 -7.92 1.05
C ILE A 134 9.53 -6.49 0.92
N ASN A 135 10.41 -5.53 0.98
CA ASN A 135 10.04 -4.14 0.70
C ASN A 135 9.75 -3.98 -0.80
N GLN A 136 8.65 -3.31 -1.13
CA GLN A 136 8.38 -2.97 -2.54
C GLN A 136 9.33 -1.89 -3.04
N SER A 137 9.43 -1.75 -4.36
CA SER A 137 10.08 -0.57 -4.94
C SER A 137 9.09 0.58 -5.10
N SER A 138 9.54 1.82 -4.99
CA SER A 138 8.75 2.97 -5.42
C SER A 138 8.85 3.18 -6.93
N ASN A 139 7.75 3.59 -7.55
CA ASN A 139 7.72 4.05 -8.94
C ASN A 139 8.02 5.54 -9.08
N PHE A 140 8.05 6.23 -7.97
CA PHE A 140 8.23 7.67 -7.97
C PHE A 140 9.67 8.01 -8.33
N SER A 141 9.86 8.81 -9.38
CA SER A 141 11.16 9.13 -9.95
C SER A 141 11.56 10.60 -9.76
N GLN A 142 10.69 11.40 -9.15
CA GLN A 142 10.98 12.81 -8.90
C GLN A 142 11.77 12.94 -7.59
N GLU A 143 12.74 13.84 -7.59
CA GLU A 143 13.44 14.24 -6.37
C GLU A 143 12.72 15.41 -5.72
N CYS A 144 12.52 15.34 -4.42
CA CYS A 144 11.95 16.44 -3.67
C CYS A 144 12.96 17.58 -3.54
N ASN A 145 12.61 18.79 -3.99
CA ASN A 145 13.37 19.97 -3.63
C ASN A 145 13.11 20.30 -2.15
N LEU A 146 14.02 19.85 -1.30
CA LEU A 146 13.89 20.01 0.15
C LEU A 146 13.71 21.46 0.59
N GLN A 147 14.48 22.41 0.01
CA GLN A 147 14.37 23.81 0.39
C GLN A 147 12.99 24.37 0.08
N HIS A 148 12.45 24.06 -1.11
CA HIS A 148 11.11 24.46 -1.50
C HIS A 148 10.07 23.83 -0.57
N LYS A 149 10.18 22.54 -0.27
CA LYS A 149 9.27 21.83 0.65
C LYS A 149 9.23 22.48 2.03
N LEU A 150 10.39 22.78 2.61
CA LEU A 150 10.47 23.40 3.94
C LEU A 150 9.88 24.83 3.99
N GLN A 151 9.89 25.54 2.86
CA GLN A 151 9.34 26.90 2.76
C GLN A 151 7.84 26.93 2.50
N SER A 152 7.31 25.91 1.78
CA SER A 152 5.91 25.90 1.31
C SER A 152 4.99 25.03 2.13
N ALA A 153 5.51 24.08 2.93
CA ALA A 153 4.69 23.13 3.65
C ALA A 153 3.79 23.81 4.67
N SER A 154 2.48 23.67 4.49
CA SER A 154 1.44 24.23 5.34
C SER A 154 0.89 23.14 6.27
N ILE A 155 0.85 23.44 7.56
CA ILE A 155 0.22 22.56 8.58
C ILE A 155 -1.32 22.58 8.54
N LYS A 156 -1.93 23.44 7.73
CA LYS A 156 -3.37 23.52 7.54
C LYS A 156 -3.84 22.75 6.30
N ASP A 157 -2.93 22.31 5.45
CA ASP A 157 -3.22 21.63 4.20
C ASP A 157 -2.88 20.14 4.31
N PHE A 158 -3.92 19.32 4.20
CA PHE A 158 -3.86 17.87 4.32
C PHE A 158 -4.18 17.23 2.97
N LEU A 159 -3.57 16.10 2.70
CA LEU A 159 -3.75 15.38 1.47
C LEU A 159 -4.26 13.96 1.76
N TRP A 160 -5.24 13.51 1.02
CA TRP A 160 -5.56 12.10 0.88
C TRP A 160 -5.14 11.67 -0.54
N PHE A 161 -4.25 10.69 -0.62
CA PHE A 161 -3.77 10.16 -1.90
C PHE A 161 -4.04 8.66 -1.99
N GLY A 162 -4.94 8.27 -2.91
CA GLY A 162 -5.36 6.89 -3.04
C GLY A 162 -5.80 6.51 -4.45
N SER A 163 -6.34 5.30 -4.55
CA SER A 163 -7.02 4.79 -5.74
C SER A 163 -8.33 4.16 -5.30
N SER A 164 -9.02 3.37 -6.13
CA SER A 164 -10.26 2.66 -5.77
C SER A 164 -10.19 1.98 -4.39
N GLY A 165 -11.32 1.83 -3.75
CA GLY A 165 -11.47 1.37 -2.37
C GLY A 165 -11.63 2.56 -1.41
N SER A 166 -12.47 3.53 -1.75
CA SER A 166 -12.66 4.78 -1.00
C SER A 166 -12.94 4.52 0.48
N ILE A 167 -13.90 3.64 0.80
CA ILE A 167 -14.24 3.26 2.17
C ILE A 167 -13.13 2.41 2.81
N LEU A 168 -12.55 1.45 2.09
CA LEU A 168 -11.44 0.64 2.61
C LEU A 168 -10.26 1.53 3.02
N LYS A 169 -9.99 2.58 2.24
CA LYS A 169 -8.87 3.53 2.46
C LYS A 169 -9.24 4.72 3.33
N GLY A 170 -10.43 4.68 3.91
CA GLY A 170 -10.90 5.62 4.92
C GLY A 170 -11.20 7.03 4.41
N LEU A 171 -11.47 7.20 3.10
CA LEU A 171 -11.85 8.51 2.56
C LEU A 171 -13.18 9.01 3.14
N ASP A 172 -14.09 8.11 3.50
CA ASP A 172 -15.33 8.41 4.23
C ASP A 172 -15.03 9.14 5.55
N LEU A 173 -14.22 8.55 6.40
CA LEU A 173 -13.83 9.13 7.69
C LEU A 173 -13.11 10.48 7.53
N VAL A 174 -12.26 10.60 6.51
CA VAL A 174 -11.53 11.82 6.21
C VAL A 174 -12.50 12.93 5.77
N LEU A 175 -13.45 12.62 4.87
CA LEU A 175 -14.46 13.60 4.43
C LEU A 175 -15.34 14.04 5.59
N GLU A 176 -15.84 13.12 6.41
CA GLU A 176 -16.67 13.43 7.59
C GLU A 176 -15.96 14.38 8.57
N TYR A 177 -14.66 14.17 8.78
CA TYR A 177 -13.87 15.06 9.60
C TYR A 177 -13.76 16.46 8.98
N PHE A 178 -13.30 16.56 7.73
CA PHE A 178 -13.00 17.87 7.10
C PHE A 178 -14.25 18.70 6.76
N ILE A 179 -15.40 18.08 6.53
CA ILE A 179 -16.70 18.76 6.39
C ILE A 179 -17.02 19.60 7.64
N ASN A 180 -16.67 19.08 8.81
CA ASN A 180 -16.94 19.73 10.08
C ASN A 180 -15.78 20.61 10.59
N HIS A 181 -14.65 20.67 9.88
CA HIS A 181 -13.45 21.41 10.30
C HIS A 181 -12.94 22.35 9.20
N PRO A 182 -13.67 23.43 8.87
CA PRO A 182 -13.36 24.33 7.75
C PRO A 182 -12.07 25.15 7.93
N GLN A 183 -11.44 25.09 9.09
CA GLN A 183 -10.14 25.72 9.37
C GLN A 183 -8.95 24.97 8.74
N TYR A 184 -9.16 23.75 8.28
CA TYR A 184 -8.16 22.91 7.59
C TYR A 184 -8.60 22.62 6.16
N ASN A 185 -7.67 22.55 5.23
CA ASN A 185 -7.91 22.21 3.83
C ASN A 185 -7.64 20.73 3.56
N LEU A 186 -8.51 20.08 2.81
CA LEU A 186 -8.36 18.71 2.33
C LEU A 186 -8.22 18.68 0.80
N HIS A 187 -7.13 18.10 0.33
CA HIS A 187 -6.83 17.85 -1.07
C HIS A 187 -6.95 16.35 -1.35
N VAL A 188 -7.95 15.94 -2.12
CA VAL A 188 -8.20 14.53 -2.45
C VAL A 188 -7.68 14.22 -3.84
N ILE A 189 -6.68 13.34 -3.93
CA ILE A 189 -6.08 12.91 -5.20
C ILE A 189 -6.31 11.41 -5.39
N GLY A 190 -6.84 11.02 -6.54
CA GLY A 190 -6.97 9.63 -6.95
C GLY A 190 -8.34 9.27 -7.49
N SER A 191 -8.46 8.02 -7.93
CA SER A 191 -9.73 7.48 -8.40
C SER A 191 -10.63 7.16 -7.21
N ILE A 192 -11.84 7.69 -7.23
CA ILE A 192 -12.88 7.47 -6.21
C ILE A 192 -13.86 6.43 -6.76
N ASP A 193 -14.38 5.58 -5.89
CA ASP A 193 -15.36 4.55 -6.28
C ASP A 193 -16.67 5.20 -6.76
N GLU A 194 -17.28 4.60 -7.77
CA GLU A 194 -18.55 5.07 -8.34
C GLU A 194 -19.66 5.10 -7.28
N GLY A 195 -20.45 6.15 -7.28
CA GLY A 195 -21.56 6.37 -6.34
C GLY A 195 -21.12 6.81 -4.93
N PHE A 196 -19.84 6.67 -4.57
CA PHE A 196 -19.37 7.06 -3.24
C PHE A 196 -19.44 8.56 -3.02
N ILE A 197 -18.95 9.37 -3.97
CA ILE A 197 -18.90 10.82 -3.80
C ILE A 197 -20.29 11.47 -3.85
N ASP A 198 -21.25 10.83 -4.50
CA ASP A 198 -22.63 11.34 -4.62
C ASP A 198 -23.28 11.51 -3.22
N ILE A 199 -22.87 10.67 -2.27
CA ILE A 199 -23.35 10.71 -0.87
C ILE A 199 -22.90 11.98 -0.19
N TYR A 200 -21.71 12.47 -0.48
CA TYR A 200 -21.11 13.67 0.13
C TYR A 200 -21.23 14.92 -0.75
N GLN A 201 -21.81 14.80 -1.98
CA GLN A 201 -21.77 15.86 -2.99
C GLN A 201 -22.36 17.18 -2.49
N LYS A 202 -23.47 17.12 -1.73
CA LYS A 202 -24.09 18.32 -1.18
C LYS A 202 -23.17 19.02 -0.19
N GLN A 203 -22.65 18.27 0.78
CA GLN A 203 -21.76 18.83 1.82
C GLN A 203 -20.46 19.36 1.21
N ILE A 204 -19.87 18.64 0.25
CA ILE A 204 -18.65 19.09 -0.42
C ILE A 204 -18.89 20.38 -1.21
N ASN A 205 -20.03 20.53 -1.86
CA ASN A 205 -20.37 21.76 -2.59
C ASN A 205 -20.55 22.98 -1.65
N GLU A 206 -20.95 22.73 -0.43
CA GLU A 206 -21.12 23.77 0.60
C GLU A 206 -19.77 24.09 1.28
N CYS A 207 -18.79 23.18 1.23
CA CYS A 207 -17.47 23.34 1.81
C CYS A 207 -16.50 24.04 0.85
N ARG A 208 -15.74 25.03 1.35
CA ARG A 208 -14.70 25.71 0.57
C ARG A 208 -13.30 25.13 0.80
N ASN A 209 -13.18 24.22 1.75
CA ASN A 209 -11.92 23.66 2.23
C ASN A 209 -11.64 22.24 1.70
N ILE A 210 -12.51 21.65 0.87
CA ILE A 210 -12.34 20.32 0.30
C ILE A 210 -12.25 20.44 -1.21
N THR A 211 -11.17 19.91 -1.80
CA THR A 211 -10.98 19.90 -3.25
C THR A 211 -10.70 18.49 -3.76
N LEU A 212 -11.52 18.03 -4.70
CA LEU A 212 -11.39 16.74 -5.36
C LEU A 212 -10.69 16.94 -6.70
N TYR A 213 -9.50 16.39 -6.88
CA TYR A 213 -8.70 16.52 -8.12
C TYR A 213 -8.87 15.35 -9.08
N GLY A 214 -9.49 14.24 -8.62
CA GLY A 214 -9.50 13.02 -9.42
C GLY A 214 -8.12 12.43 -9.60
N PHE A 215 -7.93 11.63 -10.67
CA PHE A 215 -6.64 11.06 -10.99
C PHE A 215 -5.65 12.14 -11.47
N LEU A 216 -4.49 12.21 -10.83
CA LEU A 216 -3.37 13.03 -11.29
C LEU A 216 -2.17 12.14 -11.64
N ASP A 217 -1.48 12.47 -12.74
CA ASP A 217 -0.15 11.91 -13.00
C ASP A 217 0.82 12.44 -11.94
N THR A 218 1.51 11.53 -11.24
CA THR A 218 2.48 11.87 -10.19
C THR A 218 3.65 12.73 -10.65
N ASN A 219 3.80 12.94 -11.97
CA ASN A 219 4.81 13.84 -12.52
C ASN A 219 4.19 15.14 -13.06
N SER A 220 2.89 15.34 -12.90
CA SER A 220 2.26 16.60 -13.27
C SER A 220 2.69 17.73 -12.32
N LYS A 221 2.75 18.94 -12.87
CA LYS A 221 3.06 20.13 -12.05
C LYS A 221 2.08 20.25 -10.87
N LEU A 222 0.79 20.06 -11.11
CA LEU A 222 -0.23 20.17 -10.07
C LEU A 222 0.00 19.16 -8.93
N PHE A 223 0.33 17.89 -9.25
CA PHE A 223 0.66 16.91 -8.22
C PHE A 223 1.87 17.34 -7.39
N MET A 224 2.92 17.82 -8.05
CA MET A 224 4.12 18.32 -7.37
C MET A 224 3.80 19.54 -6.49
N ASP A 225 3.05 20.52 -6.99
CA ASP A 225 2.65 21.70 -6.23
C ASP A 225 1.87 21.33 -4.96
N LEU A 226 0.92 20.37 -5.07
CA LEU A 226 0.16 19.87 -3.92
C LEU A 226 1.05 19.15 -2.90
N THR A 227 2.02 18.35 -3.35
CA THR A 227 2.96 17.68 -2.42
C THR A 227 3.91 18.66 -1.73
N TYR A 228 4.24 19.79 -2.35
CA TYR A 228 4.98 20.85 -1.68
C TYR A 228 4.11 21.62 -0.67
N LEU A 229 2.86 21.90 -1.01
CA LEU A 229 1.93 22.64 -0.15
C LEU A 229 1.53 21.83 1.09
N CYS A 230 1.08 20.58 0.93
CA CYS A 230 0.53 19.80 2.02
C CYS A 230 1.64 19.26 2.93
N ALA A 231 1.60 19.58 4.23
CA ALA A 231 2.54 19.02 5.18
C ALA A 231 2.21 17.55 5.53
N PHE A 232 0.94 17.15 5.45
CA PHE A 232 0.48 15.84 5.93
C PHE A 232 -0.34 15.08 4.89
N ASN A 233 -0.21 13.75 4.92
CA ASN A 233 -1.06 12.81 4.19
C ASN A 233 -1.87 11.98 5.19
N ILE A 234 -3.21 12.06 5.14
CA ILE A 234 -4.10 11.26 5.97
C ILE A 234 -4.55 10.04 5.19
N PHE A 235 -4.18 8.84 5.67
CA PHE A 235 -4.46 7.58 4.99
C PHE A 235 -4.91 6.50 5.98
N PRO A 236 -6.16 6.56 6.50
CA PRO A 236 -6.70 5.62 7.48
C PRO A 236 -7.21 4.34 6.81
N SER A 237 -6.35 3.63 6.07
CA SER A 237 -6.73 2.39 5.38
C SER A 237 -6.96 1.25 6.37
N GLY A 238 -8.00 0.44 6.11
CA GLY A 238 -8.32 -0.75 6.91
C GLY A 238 -7.53 -2.00 6.52
N SER A 239 -6.91 -2.02 5.35
CA SER A 239 -6.13 -3.18 4.89
C SER A 239 -5.22 -2.81 3.72
N GLU A 240 -3.92 -2.97 3.92
CA GLU A 240 -2.89 -2.81 2.88
C GLU A 240 -1.81 -3.90 3.05
N GLY A 241 -1.02 -4.10 2.02
CA GLY A 241 0.28 -4.75 2.14
C GLY A 241 1.32 -3.68 2.54
N CYS A 242 1.85 -3.00 1.53
CA CYS A 242 2.68 -1.81 1.71
C CYS A 242 2.07 -0.68 0.87
N PRO A 243 1.60 0.43 1.47
CA PRO A 243 0.84 1.45 0.76
C PRO A 243 1.76 2.34 -0.08
N GLY A 244 1.83 2.08 -1.39
CA GLY A 244 2.64 2.85 -2.34
C GLY A 244 2.31 4.34 -2.36
N SER A 245 1.06 4.72 -2.07
CA SER A 245 0.64 6.11 -1.92
C SER A 245 1.32 6.80 -0.73
N VAL A 246 1.38 6.15 0.43
CA VAL A 246 2.07 6.68 1.63
C VAL A 246 3.56 6.85 1.34
N ILE A 247 4.20 5.84 0.73
CA ILE A 247 5.63 5.90 0.37
C ILE A 247 5.91 7.08 -0.58
N THR A 248 5.08 7.25 -1.61
CA THR A 248 5.22 8.37 -2.56
C THR A 248 5.13 9.72 -1.85
N MET A 249 4.18 9.85 -0.92
CA MET A 249 4.04 11.07 -0.12
C MET A 249 5.27 11.31 0.78
N MET A 250 5.77 10.28 1.45
CA MET A 250 6.98 10.38 2.28
C MET A 250 8.20 10.80 1.45
N GLN A 251 8.36 10.31 0.22
CA GLN A 251 9.44 10.70 -0.70
C GLN A 251 9.36 12.19 -1.09
N MET A 252 8.18 12.78 -1.03
CA MET A 252 7.95 14.21 -1.21
C MET A 252 7.95 15.00 0.12
N GLY A 253 8.33 14.36 1.22
CA GLY A 253 8.35 15.00 2.54
C GLY A 253 6.97 15.32 3.10
N VAL A 254 5.92 14.65 2.61
CA VAL A 254 4.57 14.73 3.18
C VAL A 254 4.47 13.70 4.30
N ILE A 255 4.21 14.17 5.51
CA ILE A 255 4.25 13.39 6.74
C ILE A 255 2.98 12.52 6.84
N PRO A 256 3.09 11.19 7.02
CA PRO A 256 1.93 10.32 7.09
C PRO A 256 1.21 10.39 8.43
N ILE A 257 -0.12 10.43 8.37
CA ILE A 257 -1.07 10.14 9.45
C ILE A 257 -1.85 8.92 8.97
N THR A 258 -1.55 7.74 9.50
CA THR A 258 -2.08 6.49 8.96
C THR A 258 -2.48 5.50 10.03
N SER A 259 -3.36 4.58 9.69
CA SER A 259 -3.76 3.47 10.56
C SER A 259 -2.69 2.39 10.62
N ARG A 260 -2.81 1.49 11.60
CA ARG A 260 -2.00 0.27 11.70
C ARG A 260 -1.98 -0.54 10.40
N TRP A 261 -3.14 -0.68 9.74
CA TRP A 261 -3.30 -1.52 8.55
C TRP A 261 -2.93 -0.81 7.24
N GLY A 262 -2.70 0.48 7.30
CA GLY A 262 -2.15 1.30 6.22
C GLY A 262 -0.73 1.80 6.51
N ALA A 263 -0.08 1.26 7.55
CA ALA A 263 1.22 1.71 8.01
C ALA A 263 2.39 0.93 7.39
N ILE A 264 3.53 1.58 7.47
CA ILE A 264 4.86 0.98 7.36
C ILE A 264 5.40 0.72 8.76
N ASP A 265 6.44 -0.10 8.87
CA ASP A 265 7.11 -0.30 10.14
C ASP A 265 7.74 1.00 10.67
N ASN A 266 7.72 1.17 11.98
CA ASN A 266 8.28 2.33 12.69
C ASN A 266 7.65 3.68 12.33
N ILE A 267 6.39 3.67 11.90
CA ILE A 267 5.68 4.88 11.44
C ILE A 267 5.69 5.99 12.50
N GLU A 268 5.74 5.66 13.79
CA GLU A 268 5.75 6.60 14.91
C GLU A 268 6.96 7.53 14.91
N TYR A 269 8.07 7.14 14.25
CA TYR A 269 9.25 8.00 14.07
C TYR A 269 9.10 8.97 12.91
N TYR A 270 8.18 8.68 11.98
CA TYR A 270 8.04 9.42 10.72
C TYR A 270 6.71 10.14 10.57
N GLY A 271 5.73 9.87 11.44
CA GLY A 271 4.40 10.44 11.36
C GLY A 271 3.54 10.11 12.57
N TYR A 272 2.25 9.92 12.35
CA TYR A 272 1.28 9.62 13.39
C TYR A 272 0.54 8.31 13.10
N LEU A 273 0.56 7.39 14.05
CA LEU A 273 -0.20 6.15 13.99
C LEU A 273 -1.58 6.36 14.63
N LEU A 274 -2.62 6.30 13.80
CA LEU A 274 -4.00 6.36 14.26
C LEU A 274 -4.31 5.11 15.11
N PRO A 275 -4.86 5.26 16.31
CA PRO A 275 -5.14 4.13 17.20
C PRO A 275 -6.24 3.22 16.66
N GLU A 276 -7.19 3.79 15.91
CA GLU A 276 -8.33 3.08 15.32
C GLU A 276 -8.80 3.77 14.03
N LEU A 277 -9.79 3.16 13.36
CA LEU A 277 -10.43 3.70 12.15
C LEU A 277 -11.72 4.46 12.55
N SER A 278 -11.56 5.68 13.00
CA SER A 278 -12.67 6.54 13.39
C SER A 278 -12.38 8.02 13.12
N VAL A 279 -13.42 8.83 13.08
CA VAL A 279 -13.32 10.30 12.93
C VAL A 279 -12.59 10.90 14.13
N GLU A 280 -12.82 10.38 15.33
CA GLU A 280 -12.16 10.80 16.57
C GLU A 280 -10.65 10.51 16.55
N ALA A 281 -10.25 9.41 15.92
CA ALA A 281 -8.83 9.11 15.74
C ALA A 281 -8.17 10.07 14.75
N ILE A 282 -8.89 10.46 13.69
CA ILE A 282 -8.43 11.48 12.73
C ILE A 282 -8.28 12.83 13.42
N ASP A 283 -9.26 13.22 14.25
CA ASP A 283 -9.20 14.45 15.03
C ASP A 283 -7.91 14.55 15.86
N LYS A 284 -7.58 13.50 16.62
CA LYS A 284 -6.32 13.43 17.39
C LYS A 284 -5.07 13.53 16.49
N GLY A 285 -5.11 12.92 15.32
CA GLY A 285 -4.02 12.98 14.33
C GLY A 285 -3.84 14.38 13.76
N VAL A 286 -4.95 15.09 13.46
CA VAL A 286 -4.92 16.47 12.96
C VAL A 286 -4.55 17.44 14.07
N GLU A 287 -5.03 17.24 15.30
CA GLU A 287 -4.61 18.03 16.47
C GLU A 287 -3.09 17.92 16.68
N TRP A 288 -2.55 16.68 16.71
CA TRP A 288 -1.10 16.46 16.78
C TRP A 288 -0.35 17.21 15.68
N ALA A 289 -0.83 17.13 14.44
CA ALA A 289 -0.21 17.75 13.28
C ALA A 289 -0.21 19.27 13.38
N SER A 290 -1.33 19.87 13.82
CA SER A 290 -1.51 21.32 13.94
C SER A 290 -0.68 21.94 15.07
N MET A 291 -0.29 21.15 16.06
CA MET A 291 0.53 21.58 17.21
C MET A 291 2.04 21.37 17.00
N LEU A 292 2.47 20.80 15.86
CA LEU A 292 3.88 20.56 15.62
C LEU A 292 4.69 21.87 15.55
N PRO A 293 5.73 22.05 16.39
CA PRO A 293 6.66 23.14 16.24
C PRO A 293 7.39 23.06 14.89
N GLN A 294 7.73 24.20 14.32
CA GLN A 294 8.32 24.28 12.98
C GLN A 294 9.62 23.48 12.85
N ASP A 295 10.46 23.48 13.87
CA ASP A 295 11.70 22.71 13.89
C ASP A 295 11.43 21.19 13.83
N LYS A 296 10.42 20.69 14.56
CA LYS A 296 9.97 19.30 14.51
C LYS A 296 9.34 18.95 13.16
N LEU A 297 8.50 19.84 12.62
CA LEU A 297 7.94 19.67 11.27
C LEU A 297 9.04 19.50 10.23
N HIS A 298 10.02 20.41 10.24
CA HIS A 298 11.16 20.37 9.31
C HIS A 298 12.02 19.12 9.49
N LYS A 299 12.20 18.65 10.73
CA LYS A 299 12.90 17.40 11.02
C LYS A 299 12.16 16.21 10.40
N LEU A 300 10.85 16.07 10.67
CA LEU A 300 10.04 14.99 10.12
C LEU A 300 10.03 14.99 8.59
N ILE A 301 9.94 16.16 7.93
CA ILE A 301 10.03 16.27 6.48
C ILE A 301 11.33 15.65 5.96
N ARG A 302 12.50 16.03 6.55
CA ARG A 302 13.81 15.50 6.13
C ARG A 302 13.92 14.00 6.36
N GLU A 303 13.46 13.51 7.52
CA GLU A 303 13.52 12.11 7.89
C GLU A 303 12.64 11.25 6.98
N ASN A 304 11.42 11.72 6.63
CA ASN A 304 10.55 11.05 5.68
C ASN A 304 11.22 10.89 4.30
N ILE A 305 11.78 11.97 3.74
CA ILE A 305 12.48 11.92 2.45
C ILE A 305 13.65 10.95 2.51
N SER A 306 14.50 11.07 3.52
CA SER A 306 15.71 10.24 3.66
C SER A 306 15.35 8.77 3.80
N TYR A 307 14.48 8.43 4.74
CA TYR A 307 14.08 7.05 5.02
C TYR A 307 13.39 6.40 3.81
N SER A 308 12.40 7.08 3.24
CA SER A 308 11.62 6.51 2.14
C SER A 308 12.43 6.31 0.86
N THR A 309 13.36 7.23 0.55
CA THR A 309 14.24 7.12 -0.63
C THR A 309 15.26 6.00 -0.47
N GLN A 310 15.78 5.78 0.73
CA GLN A 310 16.75 4.73 1.01
C GLN A 310 16.10 3.35 1.08
N THR A 311 14.89 3.26 1.63
CA THR A 311 14.22 1.96 1.88
C THR A 311 13.50 1.44 0.64
N TRP A 312 12.71 2.28 -0.04
CA TRP A 312 11.84 1.84 -1.14
C TRP A 312 12.35 2.26 -2.52
N ASN A 313 13.58 1.95 -2.83
CA ASN A 313 14.13 2.12 -4.17
C ASN A 313 14.34 0.77 -4.87
N LEU A 314 14.50 0.82 -6.20
CA LEU A 314 14.59 -0.37 -7.03
C LEU A 314 15.80 -1.25 -6.71
N LYS A 315 16.95 -0.63 -6.40
CA LYS A 315 18.18 -1.35 -6.06
C LYS A 315 18.05 -2.09 -4.74
N GLN A 316 17.41 -1.45 -3.75
CA GLN A 316 17.15 -2.10 -2.46
C GLN A 316 16.19 -3.29 -2.61
N PHE A 317 15.10 -3.11 -3.37
CA PHE A 317 14.20 -4.21 -3.71
C PHE A 317 14.95 -5.39 -4.36
N GLU A 318 15.76 -5.13 -5.39
CA GLU A 318 16.54 -6.17 -6.07
C GLU A 318 17.47 -6.93 -5.11
N ASN A 319 18.21 -6.19 -4.28
CA ASN A 319 19.16 -6.78 -3.32
C ASN A 319 18.44 -7.65 -2.29
N GLU A 320 17.38 -7.15 -1.71
CA GLU A 320 16.58 -7.83 -0.69
C GLU A 320 15.91 -9.08 -1.25
N PHE A 321 15.24 -8.95 -2.40
CA PHE A 321 14.61 -10.08 -3.07
C PHE A 321 15.62 -11.17 -3.41
N ARG A 322 16.76 -10.80 -4.02
CA ARG A 322 17.84 -11.72 -4.38
C ARG A 322 18.41 -12.45 -3.17
N SER A 323 18.66 -11.75 -2.07
CA SER A 323 19.21 -12.38 -0.85
C SER A 323 18.23 -13.34 -0.21
N THR A 324 16.95 -12.93 -0.08
CA THR A 324 15.88 -13.74 0.49
C THR A 324 15.60 -14.99 -0.35
N LEU A 325 15.60 -14.84 -1.68
CA LEU A 325 15.43 -15.97 -2.59
C LEU A 325 16.57 -16.99 -2.47
N LYS A 326 17.84 -16.52 -2.45
CA LYS A 326 19.01 -17.40 -2.26
C LYS A 326 18.96 -18.17 -0.95
N GLU A 327 18.59 -17.50 0.15
CA GLU A 327 18.43 -18.15 1.44
C GLU A 327 17.33 -19.23 1.40
N THR A 328 16.19 -18.90 0.79
CA THR A 328 15.03 -19.80 0.67
C THR A 328 15.40 -21.08 -0.11
N ILE A 329 16.09 -20.93 -1.24
CA ILE A 329 16.55 -22.07 -2.06
C ILE A 329 17.51 -22.97 -1.25
N LYS A 330 18.50 -22.39 -0.57
CA LYS A 330 19.46 -23.15 0.26
C LYS A 330 18.77 -23.94 1.37
N ILE A 331 17.73 -23.39 2.01
CA ILE A 331 16.98 -24.10 3.04
C ILE A 331 16.28 -25.34 2.47
N LYS A 332 15.66 -25.23 1.27
CA LYS A 332 15.00 -26.34 0.61
C LYS A 332 15.99 -27.45 0.23
N GLU A 333 17.14 -27.09 -0.33
CA GLU A 333 18.21 -28.04 -0.71
C GLU A 333 18.73 -28.85 0.50
N ARG A 334 18.85 -28.20 1.66
CA ARG A 334 19.28 -28.86 2.92
C ARG A 334 18.24 -29.83 3.47
N LYS A 335 16.95 -29.58 3.24
CA LYS A 335 15.87 -30.48 3.68
C LYS A 335 15.70 -31.71 2.80
N ASN A 336 16.21 -31.63 1.56
CA ASN A 336 16.14 -32.72 0.59
C ASN A 336 17.37 -33.64 0.63
N LYS A 337 18.40 -33.27 1.40
CA LYS A 337 19.60 -34.09 1.71
C LYS A 337 19.41 -34.82 3.04
#